data_72d47c2b9eba2a4933bf724b278c9923
#
_entry.id   72d47c2b9eba2a4933bf724b278c9923
#
_cell.length_a   1.000
_cell.length_b   1.000
_cell.length_c   1.000
_cell.angle_alpha   90.00
_cell.angle_beta   90.00
_cell.angle_gamma   90.00
#
_symmetry.space_group_name_H-M   'P 1'
#
loop_
_entity.id
_entity.type
_entity.pdbx_description
1 polymer ?
#
loop_
_entity_poly.entity_id
_entity_poly.type
_entity_poly.pdbx_seq_one_letter_code
_entity_poly.pdbx_strand_id
1 'polypeptide(L)'
;MSELTIFLRHLDEHVLKGTGMGKPAKAKRGIPSKVDDFNAWYPFIVEAAELVDKRYPIKGMDVWRPYGWKAMRQIDALTHSEMDRTGHEEVNFPLLIPEDLLEKENALVARLKRAREEGVDPDELRDEDEEAGFKKEVYWVKHAGENDLDIPMFLRPTSETAMYTMFPLWIRSHKDLPLKVYQMVNTFRYETKQTRSFIRVREIHFFEAHTAHANEEDATRQIEQDLEIVDRLMDKLCLPIIKAKRPVWDTFP
;
A
#
# COMPACT_ATOMS: atom_id res chain seq x y z
N MET A 1 -0.44 43.77 13.01
CA MET A 1 -0.15 42.38 12.54
C MET A 1 -1.42 41.60 12.72
N SER A 2 -1.87 40.89 11.69
CA SER A 2 -3.13 40.14 11.77
C SER A 2 -2.98 38.91 12.69
N GLU A 3 -4.06 38.47 13.33
CA GLU A 3 -4.09 37.29 14.20
C GLU A 3 -3.54 36.02 13.45
N LEU A 4 -3.76 35.97 12.16
CA LEU A 4 -3.22 34.90 11.29
C LEU A 4 -1.68 34.89 11.26
N THR A 5 -1.05 36.07 11.26
CA THR A 5 0.42 36.21 11.28
C THR A 5 1.00 35.76 12.62
N ILE A 6 0.29 36.00 13.72
CA ILE A 6 0.69 35.54 15.06
C ILE A 6 0.51 34.01 15.18
N PHE A 7 -0.58 33.48 14.66
CA PHE A 7 -0.85 32.06 14.64
C PHE A 7 0.20 31.28 13.81
N LEU A 8 0.56 31.78 12.63
CA LEU A 8 1.60 31.16 11.79
C LEU A 8 2.99 31.18 12.46
N ARG A 9 3.34 32.29 13.17
CA ARG A 9 4.59 32.34 13.94
C ARG A 9 4.60 31.39 15.13
N HIS A 10 3.46 31.21 15.82
CA HIS A 10 3.35 30.29 16.96
C HIS A 10 3.45 28.82 16.50
N LEU A 11 2.88 28.47 15.33
CA LEU A 11 3.04 27.15 14.72
C LEU A 11 4.51 26.86 14.38
N ASP A 12 5.23 27.83 13.79
CA ASP A 12 6.66 27.66 13.48
C ASP A 12 7.51 27.40 14.73
N GLU A 13 7.24 28.10 15.85
CA GLU A 13 8.00 27.88 17.08
C GLU A 13 7.72 26.56 17.80
N HIS A 14 6.49 26.07 17.76
CA HIS A 14 6.12 24.81 18.42
C HIS A 14 6.47 23.55 17.58
N VAL A 15 6.27 23.61 16.28
CA VAL A 15 6.58 22.51 15.36
C VAL A 15 8.10 22.31 15.25
N LEU A 16 8.89 23.38 15.26
CA LEU A 16 10.36 23.30 15.12
C LEU A 16 11.09 22.89 16.41
N LYS A 17 10.51 23.09 17.58
CA LYS A 17 11.12 22.70 18.87
C LYS A 17 11.06 21.22 19.18
N GLY A 18 10.14 20.49 18.55
CA GLY A 18 9.93 19.05 18.79
C GLY A 18 10.70 18.08 17.88
N THR A 19 11.26 18.55 16.76
CA THR A 19 11.75 17.65 15.70
C THR A 19 13.25 17.46 15.63
N GLY A 20 14.06 18.11 16.48
CA GLY A 20 15.54 17.95 16.43
C GLY A 20 16.16 18.29 15.06
N MET A 21 15.44 19.04 14.22
CA MET A 21 15.88 19.35 12.86
C MET A 21 16.91 20.48 12.88
N GLY A 22 18.13 20.14 12.52
CA GLY A 22 19.19 21.10 12.25
C GLY A 22 18.72 22.14 11.21
N LYS A 23 19.20 23.39 11.36
CA LYS A 23 18.95 24.45 10.38
C LYS A 23 19.27 23.93 8.98
N PRO A 24 18.45 24.25 7.95
CA PRO A 24 18.74 23.86 6.59
C PRO A 24 20.15 24.34 6.22
N ALA A 25 21.04 23.42 5.89
CA ALA A 25 22.38 23.72 5.45
C ALA A 25 22.26 24.57 4.18
N LYS A 26 22.87 25.76 4.19
CA LYS A 26 22.96 26.62 3.01
C LYS A 26 23.65 25.83 1.90
N ALA A 27 22.87 25.39 0.94
CA ALA A 27 23.33 24.60 -0.19
C ALA A 27 24.19 25.46 -1.10
N LYS A 28 25.53 25.25 -0.99
CA LYS A 28 26.50 25.49 -2.06
C LYS A 28 27.08 24.16 -2.57
N ARG A 29 26.27 23.12 -2.64
CA ARG A 29 26.65 21.88 -3.31
C ARG A 29 25.85 21.78 -4.61
N GLY A 30 26.55 21.58 -5.73
CA GLY A 30 25.91 21.30 -7.00
C GLY A 30 25.02 20.05 -6.91
N ILE A 31 24.16 19.84 -7.91
CA ILE A 31 23.29 18.66 -7.97
C ILE A 31 24.19 17.40 -7.91
N PRO A 32 23.98 16.48 -6.99
CA PRO A 32 24.71 15.19 -6.97
C PRO A 32 24.56 14.46 -8.29
N SER A 33 25.59 13.71 -8.70
CA SER A 33 25.50 12.92 -9.93
C SER A 33 24.57 11.73 -9.73
N LYS A 34 23.61 11.56 -10.64
CA LYS A 34 22.71 10.40 -10.65
C LYS A 34 23.45 9.09 -10.87
N VAL A 35 24.55 9.12 -11.65
CA VAL A 35 25.32 7.93 -12.02
C VAL A 35 26.32 7.56 -10.95
N ASP A 36 27.03 8.54 -10.38
CA ASP A 36 28.10 8.30 -9.44
C ASP A 36 27.62 8.16 -7.99
N ASP A 37 26.55 8.88 -7.62
CA ASP A 37 25.97 8.83 -6.26
C ASP A 37 24.44 8.95 -6.31
N PHE A 38 23.79 7.87 -6.67
CA PHE A 38 22.32 7.79 -6.70
C PHE A 38 21.70 8.02 -5.32
N ASN A 39 22.36 7.60 -4.26
CA ASN A 39 21.83 7.72 -2.90
C ASN A 39 21.79 9.18 -2.41
N ALA A 40 22.71 10.01 -2.83
CA ALA A 40 22.66 11.44 -2.58
C ALA A 40 21.75 12.18 -3.58
N TRP A 41 21.78 11.76 -4.84
CA TRP A 41 20.98 12.39 -5.91
C TRP A 41 19.48 12.26 -5.69
N TYR A 42 18.98 11.06 -5.37
CA TYR A 42 17.56 10.79 -5.28
C TYR A 42 16.84 11.66 -4.23
N PRO A 43 17.25 11.69 -2.95
CA PRO A 43 16.60 12.55 -1.97
C PRO A 43 16.77 14.04 -2.30
N PHE A 44 17.91 14.43 -2.89
CA PHE A 44 18.12 15.80 -3.33
C PHE A 44 17.13 16.23 -4.40
N ILE A 45 16.91 15.42 -5.44
CA ILE A 45 16.03 15.79 -6.54
C ILE A 45 14.55 15.77 -6.11
N VAL A 46 14.14 14.86 -5.24
CA VAL A 46 12.79 14.82 -4.68
C VAL A 46 12.46 16.10 -3.93
N GLU A 47 13.42 16.61 -3.15
CA GLU A 47 13.29 17.86 -2.40
C GLU A 47 13.40 19.10 -3.30
N ALA A 48 14.39 19.15 -4.19
CA ALA A 48 14.63 20.27 -5.09
C ALA A 48 13.48 20.48 -6.11
N ALA A 49 12.86 19.42 -6.55
CA ALA A 49 11.68 19.46 -7.42
C ALA A 49 10.37 19.67 -6.63
N GLU A 50 10.46 19.81 -5.32
CA GLU A 50 9.31 20.05 -4.43
C GLU A 50 8.19 19.00 -4.61
N LEU A 51 8.55 17.72 -4.79
CA LEU A 51 7.58 16.66 -4.99
C LEU A 51 6.85 16.31 -3.69
N VAL A 52 7.59 16.25 -2.58
CA VAL A 52 7.07 16.03 -1.23
C VAL A 52 7.76 16.92 -0.20
N ASP A 53 7.10 17.07 0.95
CA ASP A 53 7.67 17.71 2.15
C ASP A 53 7.83 16.65 3.25
N LYS A 54 9.09 16.42 3.66
CA LYS A 54 9.48 15.43 4.67
C LYS A 54 9.46 15.98 6.10
N ARG A 55 9.14 17.25 6.28
CA ARG A 55 9.13 17.89 7.60
C ARG A 55 7.90 17.57 8.42
N TYR A 56 6.95 16.83 7.84
CA TYR A 56 5.82 16.28 8.60
C TYR A 56 6.34 15.40 9.74
N PRO A 57 5.84 15.55 11.00
CA PRO A 57 6.49 15.01 12.20
C PRO A 57 6.35 13.49 12.37
N ILE A 58 5.91 12.77 11.34
CA ILE A 58 5.82 11.31 11.35
C ILE A 58 6.78 10.74 10.29
N LYS A 59 7.77 10.00 10.73
CA LYS A 59 8.75 9.36 9.83
C LYS A 59 8.07 8.43 8.82
N GLY A 60 8.35 8.64 7.55
CA GLY A 60 7.81 7.82 6.47
C GLY A 60 6.37 8.16 6.05
N MET A 61 5.84 9.29 6.54
CA MET A 61 4.60 9.88 6.07
C MET A 61 4.90 11.26 5.51
N ASP A 62 5.14 11.34 4.22
CA ASP A 62 5.54 12.55 3.54
C ASP A 62 4.30 13.33 3.05
N VAL A 63 4.34 14.66 3.13
CA VAL A 63 3.28 15.48 2.53
C VAL A 63 3.53 15.63 1.04
N TRP A 64 2.64 15.12 0.22
CA TRP A 64 2.69 15.32 -1.22
C TRP A 64 2.47 16.80 -1.56
N ARG A 65 3.42 17.40 -2.27
CA ARG A 65 3.27 18.78 -2.74
C ARG A 65 2.50 18.84 -4.05
N PRO A 66 1.96 20.00 -4.43
CA PRO A 66 1.07 20.11 -5.59
C PRO A 66 1.62 19.54 -6.89
N TYR A 67 2.92 19.69 -7.17
CA TYR A 67 3.53 19.16 -8.38
C TYR A 67 3.62 17.63 -8.36
N GLY A 68 4.12 17.07 -7.26
CA GLY A 68 4.17 15.61 -7.07
C GLY A 68 2.78 14.97 -7.11
N TRP A 69 1.81 15.59 -6.43
CA TRP A 69 0.43 15.11 -6.41
C TRP A 69 -0.24 15.16 -7.79
N LYS A 70 -0.01 16.22 -8.57
CA LYS A 70 -0.50 16.29 -9.96
C LYS A 70 0.05 15.17 -10.83
N ALA A 71 1.34 14.83 -10.69
CA ALA A 71 1.93 13.71 -11.42
C ALA A 71 1.28 12.37 -11.02
N MET A 72 1.09 12.14 -9.71
CA MET A 72 0.42 10.93 -9.22
C MET A 72 -1.01 10.82 -9.76
N ARG A 73 -1.78 11.91 -9.74
CA ARG A 73 -3.14 11.94 -10.29
C ARG A 73 -3.23 11.58 -11.78
N GLN A 74 -2.18 11.84 -12.57
CA GLN A 74 -2.13 11.39 -13.96
C GLN A 74 -1.89 9.89 -14.06
N ILE A 75 -1.06 9.34 -13.19
CA ILE A 75 -0.84 7.89 -13.09
C ILE A 75 -2.13 7.19 -12.68
N ASP A 76 -2.82 7.72 -11.68
CA ASP A 76 -4.14 7.21 -11.24
C ASP A 76 -5.13 7.18 -12.40
N ALA A 77 -5.28 8.29 -13.12
CA ALA A 77 -6.22 8.38 -14.24
C ALA A 77 -5.90 7.37 -15.36
N LEU A 78 -4.63 7.14 -15.66
CA LEU A 78 -4.22 6.11 -16.62
C LEU A 78 -4.54 4.71 -16.11
N THR A 79 -4.31 4.45 -14.83
CA THR A 79 -4.60 3.15 -14.20
C THR A 79 -6.11 2.88 -14.20
N HIS A 80 -6.93 3.83 -13.75
CA HIS A 80 -8.40 3.72 -13.84
C HIS A 80 -8.85 3.38 -15.26
N SER A 81 -8.34 4.11 -16.27
CA SER A 81 -8.70 3.89 -17.66
C SER A 81 -8.37 2.48 -18.17
N GLU A 82 -7.25 1.89 -17.74
CA GLU A 82 -6.89 0.53 -18.13
C GLU A 82 -7.71 -0.53 -17.36
N MET A 83 -8.02 -0.30 -16.10
CA MET A 83 -8.87 -1.19 -15.30
C MET A 83 -10.31 -1.22 -15.83
N ASP A 84 -10.89 -0.05 -16.10
CA ASP A 84 -12.25 0.07 -16.67
C ASP A 84 -12.31 -0.60 -18.05
N ARG A 85 -11.30 -0.40 -18.90
CA ARG A 85 -11.21 -1.03 -20.24
C ARG A 85 -11.23 -2.55 -20.17
N THR A 86 -10.72 -3.14 -19.12
CA THR A 86 -10.64 -4.60 -18.91
C THR A 86 -11.77 -5.15 -18.06
N GLY A 87 -12.77 -4.33 -17.73
CA GLY A 87 -13.98 -4.72 -17.03
C GLY A 87 -13.77 -4.96 -15.55
N HIS A 88 -12.78 -4.31 -14.93
CA HIS A 88 -12.66 -4.24 -13.49
C HIS A 88 -13.54 -3.13 -12.95
N GLU A 89 -14.18 -3.34 -11.83
CA GLU A 89 -15.04 -2.37 -11.17
C GLU A 89 -14.34 -1.75 -9.95
N GLU A 90 -14.38 -0.42 -9.84
CA GLU A 90 -13.79 0.26 -8.70
C GLU A 90 -14.63 0.06 -7.44
N VAL A 91 -13.98 -0.29 -6.34
CA VAL A 91 -14.57 -0.42 -5.02
C VAL A 91 -13.85 0.46 -4.01
N ASN A 92 -14.45 0.67 -2.84
CA ASN A 92 -13.84 1.39 -1.74
C ASN A 92 -14.14 0.67 -0.42
N PHE A 93 -13.17 -0.06 0.08
CA PHE A 93 -13.25 -0.77 1.35
C PHE A 93 -12.89 0.13 2.54
N PRO A 94 -13.43 -0.16 3.73
CA PRO A 94 -13.08 0.57 4.94
C PRO A 94 -11.58 0.55 5.25
N LEU A 95 -11.09 1.65 5.82
CA LEU A 95 -9.71 1.78 6.26
C LEU A 95 -9.38 0.88 7.46
N LEU A 96 -10.32 0.74 8.38
CA LEU A 96 -10.16 -0.03 9.62
C LEU A 96 -10.59 -1.48 9.41
N ILE A 97 -9.75 -2.39 9.85
CA ILE A 97 -9.99 -3.84 9.80
C ILE A 97 -10.00 -4.36 11.24
N PRO A 98 -11.05 -5.08 11.66
CA PRO A 98 -11.10 -5.72 12.98
C PRO A 98 -10.05 -6.82 13.14
N GLU A 99 -9.48 -6.96 14.34
CA GLU A 99 -8.43 -7.94 14.63
C GLU A 99 -8.86 -9.40 14.36
N ASP A 100 -10.11 -9.73 14.65
CA ASP A 100 -10.65 -11.08 14.48
C ASP A 100 -10.66 -11.56 13.00
N LEU A 101 -10.73 -10.63 12.04
CA LEU A 101 -10.61 -10.97 10.62
C LEU A 101 -9.18 -11.37 10.26
N LEU A 102 -8.18 -10.69 10.82
CA LEU A 102 -6.78 -11.04 10.61
C LEU A 102 -6.44 -12.42 11.20
N GLU A 103 -7.00 -12.74 12.35
CA GLU A 103 -6.80 -14.04 12.99
C GLU A 103 -7.37 -15.18 12.15
N LYS A 104 -8.57 -15.00 11.60
CA LYS A 104 -9.20 -15.98 10.68
C LYS A 104 -8.40 -16.18 9.41
N GLU A 105 -7.88 -15.10 8.81
CA GLU A 105 -7.04 -15.17 7.62
C GLU A 105 -5.75 -15.92 7.91
N ASN A 106 -5.10 -15.63 9.01
CA ASN A 106 -3.85 -16.27 9.42
C ASN A 106 -4.03 -17.78 9.65
N ALA A 107 -5.09 -18.18 10.34
CA ALA A 107 -5.42 -19.59 10.55
C ALA A 107 -5.67 -20.31 9.21
N LEU A 108 -6.39 -19.68 8.29
CA LEU A 108 -6.62 -20.24 6.96
C LEU A 108 -5.32 -20.40 6.17
N VAL A 109 -4.46 -19.39 6.14
CA VAL A 109 -3.17 -19.42 5.44
C VAL A 109 -2.26 -20.51 6.01
N ALA A 110 -2.17 -20.65 7.33
CA ALA A 110 -1.39 -21.69 7.99
C ALA A 110 -1.92 -23.08 7.61
N ARG A 111 -3.24 -23.29 7.63
CA ARG A 111 -3.89 -24.53 7.22
C ARG A 111 -3.62 -24.90 5.76
N LEU A 112 -3.71 -23.93 4.84
CA LEU A 112 -3.43 -24.15 3.42
C LEU A 112 -1.96 -24.52 3.16
N LYS A 113 -1.02 -23.93 3.89
CA LYS A 113 0.40 -24.29 3.81
C LYS A 113 0.65 -25.73 4.24
N ARG A 114 0.14 -26.10 5.41
CA ARG A 114 0.26 -27.47 5.92
C ARG A 114 -0.36 -28.49 4.95
N ALA A 115 -1.55 -28.22 4.45
CA ALA A 115 -2.21 -29.09 3.48
C ALA A 115 -1.35 -29.32 2.25
N ARG A 116 -0.69 -28.29 1.75
CA ARG A 116 0.22 -28.37 0.60
C ARG A 116 1.49 -29.16 0.92
N GLU A 117 2.06 -28.99 2.11
CA GLU A 117 3.27 -29.72 2.54
C GLU A 117 2.99 -31.19 2.82
N GLU A 118 1.85 -31.51 3.41
CA GLU A 118 1.43 -32.85 3.78
C GLU A 118 0.71 -33.58 2.62
N GLY A 119 0.32 -32.87 1.56
CA GLY A 119 -0.39 -33.44 0.41
C GLY A 119 -1.82 -33.92 0.73
N VAL A 120 -2.47 -33.27 1.70
CA VAL A 120 -3.81 -33.58 2.19
C VAL A 120 -4.80 -32.46 1.88
N ASP A 121 -6.10 -32.74 2.01
CA ASP A 121 -7.14 -31.71 1.86
C ASP A 121 -7.04 -30.71 3.01
N PRO A 122 -7.04 -29.39 2.75
CA PRO A 122 -7.06 -28.37 3.80
C PRO A 122 -8.19 -28.53 4.83
N ASP A 123 -9.34 -29.07 4.42
CA ASP A 123 -10.49 -29.25 5.30
C ASP A 123 -10.33 -30.45 6.27
N GLU A 124 -9.33 -31.30 6.05
CA GLU A 124 -8.96 -32.41 6.96
C GLU A 124 -8.03 -31.95 8.09
N LEU A 125 -7.42 -30.76 7.99
CA LEU A 125 -6.50 -30.22 8.98
C LEU A 125 -7.24 -29.36 10.02
N ARG A 126 -6.79 -29.47 11.28
CA ARG A 126 -7.24 -28.57 12.35
C ARG A 126 -6.43 -27.28 12.35
N ASP A 127 -7.08 -26.18 12.75
CA ASP A 127 -6.39 -24.92 12.97
C ASP A 127 -5.40 -25.06 14.13
N GLU A 128 -4.16 -24.65 13.90
CA GLU A 128 -3.15 -24.50 14.94
C GLU A 128 -2.81 -23.02 15.07
N ASP A 129 -2.61 -22.58 16.33
CA ASP A 129 -2.29 -21.18 16.64
C ASP A 129 -0.86 -20.84 16.17
N GLU A 130 -0.68 -20.44 14.92
CA GLU A 130 0.54 -19.79 14.47
C GLU A 130 0.39 -18.26 14.55
N GLU A 131 1.27 -17.61 15.33
CA GLU A 131 1.37 -16.15 15.34
C GLU A 131 1.87 -15.64 13.99
N ALA A 132 0.98 -15.09 13.21
CA ALA A 132 1.32 -14.59 11.87
C ALA A 132 2.06 -13.26 11.87
N GLY A 133 2.94 -13.11 10.86
CA GLY A 133 3.91 -12.02 10.74
C GLY A 133 3.33 -10.60 10.63
N PHE A 134 2.09 -10.42 10.19
CA PHE A 134 1.50 -9.09 10.01
C PHE A 134 1.17 -8.35 11.32
N LYS A 135 0.93 -9.03 12.44
CA LYS A 135 0.64 -8.37 13.74
C LYS A 135 1.71 -7.35 14.17
N LYS A 136 2.96 -7.52 13.71
CA LYS A 136 4.09 -6.64 14.07
C LYS A 136 4.22 -5.41 13.18
N GLU A 137 3.57 -5.40 12.02
CA GLU A 137 3.77 -4.35 11.00
C GLU A 137 2.54 -3.46 10.78
N VAL A 138 1.45 -3.68 11.52
CA VAL A 138 0.24 -2.87 11.41
C VAL A 138 0.20 -1.74 12.44
N TYR A 139 -0.53 -0.70 12.12
CA TYR A 139 -0.90 0.37 13.06
C TYR A 139 -2.20 0.00 13.77
N TRP A 140 -2.14 -0.18 15.07
CA TRP A 140 -3.30 -0.52 15.88
C TRP A 140 -4.12 0.70 16.28
N VAL A 141 -5.44 0.57 16.21
CA VAL A 141 -6.43 1.52 16.73
C VAL A 141 -7.19 0.82 17.84
N LYS A 142 -6.97 1.26 19.08
CA LYS A 142 -7.52 0.64 20.31
C LYS A 142 -8.56 1.51 20.99
N HIS A 143 -8.61 2.81 20.67
CA HIS A 143 -9.46 3.78 21.31
C HIS A 143 -10.24 4.60 20.28
N ALA A 144 -11.47 4.98 20.65
CA ALA A 144 -12.27 5.97 19.95
C ALA A 144 -12.62 7.10 20.96
N GLY A 145 -11.94 8.24 20.82
CA GLY A 145 -11.94 9.26 21.86
C GLY A 145 -11.26 8.75 23.12
N GLU A 146 -11.95 8.79 24.25
CA GLU A 146 -11.46 8.29 25.54
C GLU A 146 -11.88 6.84 25.83
N ASN A 147 -12.66 6.22 24.94
CA ASN A 147 -13.18 4.88 25.15
C ASN A 147 -12.31 3.83 24.46
N ASP A 148 -12.04 2.73 25.16
CA ASP A 148 -11.50 1.53 24.55
C ASP A 148 -12.49 0.95 23.55
N LEU A 149 -12.00 0.42 22.45
CA LEU A 149 -12.80 -0.34 21.51
C LEU A 149 -12.99 -1.76 22.03
N ASP A 150 -14.21 -2.27 21.94
CA ASP A 150 -14.52 -3.66 22.29
C ASP A 150 -13.69 -4.67 21.49
N ILE A 151 -13.45 -4.35 20.22
CA ILE A 151 -12.60 -5.13 19.32
C ILE A 151 -11.50 -4.19 18.81
N PRO A 152 -10.21 -4.49 19.07
CA PRO A 152 -9.11 -3.76 18.47
C PRO A 152 -9.19 -3.80 16.94
N MET A 153 -8.85 -2.69 16.30
CA MET A 153 -8.79 -2.56 14.85
C MET A 153 -7.39 -2.18 14.42
N PHE A 154 -7.11 -2.34 13.16
CA PHE A 154 -5.85 -1.85 12.59
C PHE A 154 -6.08 -1.13 11.26
N LEU A 155 -5.12 -0.24 10.92
CA LEU A 155 -5.09 0.39 9.61
C LEU A 155 -4.64 -0.65 8.59
N ARG A 156 -5.37 -0.79 7.49
CA ARG A 156 -5.08 -1.79 6.45
C ARG A 156 -3.65 -1.69 5.92
N PRO A 157 -2.85 -2.77 5.96
CA PRO A 157 -1.57 -2.85 5.25
C PRO A 157 -1.75 -3.21 3.77
N THR A 158 -2.86 -3.84 3.46
CA THR A 158 -3.45 -4.28 2.18
C THR A 158 -4.90 -4.63 2.49
N SER A 159 -5.71 -5.04 1.52
CA SER A 159 -7.16 -5.19 1.74
C SER A 159 -7.69 -6.61 1.58
N GLU A 160 -6.84 -7.61 1.37
CA GLU A 160 -7.25 -9.01 1.22
C GLU A 160 -8.16 -9.45 2.36
N THR A 161 -7.74 -9.21 3.61
CA THR A 161 -8.49 -9.55 4.82
C THR A 161 -9.93 -9.03 4.78
N ALA A 162 -10.12 -7.78 4.34
CA ALA A 162 -11.44 -7.18 4.23
C ALA A 162 -12.20 -7.67 3.00
N MET A 163 -11.55 -7.72 1.83
CA MET A 163 -12.17 -8.08 0.55
C MET A 163 -12.64 -9.54 0.54
N TYR A 164 -11.80 -10.45 0.98
CA TYR A 164 -12.11 -11.88 0.94
C TYR A 164 -13.18 -12.28 1.96
N THR A 165 -13.42 -11.46 2.98
CA THR A 165 -14.58 -11.61 3.85
C THR A 165 -15.90 -11.26 3.12
N MET A 166 -15.86 -10.32 2.15
CA MET A 166 -17.04 -9.85 1.43
C MET A 166 -17.31 -10.65 0.15
N PHE A 167 -16.29 -11.17 -0.51
CA PHE A 167 -16.44 -11.90 -1.78
C PHE A 167 -17.43 -13.08 -1.69
N PRO A 168 -17.42 -13.94 -0.65
CA PRO A 168 -18.42 -15.00 -0.52
C PRO A 168 -19.85 -14.50 -0.39
N LEU A 169 -20.06 -13.26 0.07
CA LEU A 169 -21.38 -12.65 0.17
C LEU A 169 -21.85 -12.11 -1.18
N TRP A 170 -20.94 -11.71 -2.04
CA TRP A 170 -21.22 -11.18 -3.38
C TRP A 170 -21.34 -12.30 -4.42
N ILE A 171 -20.48 -13.33 -4.32
CA ILE A 171 -20.48 -14.49 -5.22
C ILE A 171 -21.43 -15.55 -4.67
N ARG A 172 -22.65 -15.56 -5.19
CA ARG A 172 -23.72 -16.52 -4.78
C ARG A 172 -23.85 -17.68 -5.74
N SER A 173 -23.32 -17.56 -6.93
CA SER A 173 -23.33 -18.58 -7.96
C SER A 173 -22.18 -18.38 -8.94
N HIS A 174 -21.91 -19.40 -9.76
CA HIS A 174 -20.91 -19.30 -10.83
C HIS A 174 -21.23 -18.21 -11.88
N LYS A 175 -22.45 -17.67 -11.90
CA LYS A 175 -22.84 -16.56 -12.79
C LYS A 175 -22.31 -15.22 -12.34
N ASP A 176 -21.89 -15.13 -11.08
CA ASP A 176 -21.32 -13.93 -10.50
C ASP A 176 -19.78 -13.87 -10.71
N LEU A 177 -19.24 -14.85 -11.41
CA LEU A 177 -17.84 -14.96 -11.78
C LEU A 177 -17.61 -14.68 -13.28
N PRO A 178 -16.47 -14.09 -13.65
CA PRO A 178 -15.42 -13.64 -12.75
C PRO A 178 -15.82 -12.34 -12.01
N LEU A 179 -15.50 -12.25 -10.73
CA LEU A 179 -15.53 -11.01 -9.98
C LEU A 179 -14.19 -10.32 -10.17
N LYS A 180 -14.19 -9.05 -10.61
CA LYS A 180 -12.97 -8.28 -10.89
C LYS A 180 -13.12 -6.89 -10.28
N VAL A 181 -12.44 -6.64 -9.19
CA VAL A 181 -12.52 -5.36 -8.48
C VAL A 181 -11.14 -4.77 -8.23
N TYR A 182 -11.07 -3.45 -8.12
CA TYR A 182 -9.86 -2.74 -7.76
C TYR A 182 -10.17 -1.53 -6.89
N GLN A 183 -9.16 -1.04 -6.19
CA GLN A 183 -9.25 0.23 -5.47
C GLN A 183 -7.92 0.99 -5.46
N MET A 184 -8.02 2.32 -5.36
CA MET A 184 -6.89 3.20 -5.07
C MET A 184 -7.11 3.86 -3.71
N VAL A 185 -6.29 3.48 -2.74
CA VAL A 185 -6.49 3.86 -1.34
C VAL A 185 -5.15 4.01 -0.64
N ASN A 186 -5.15 4.64 0.53
CA ASN A 186 -3.97 4.62 1.36
C ASN A 186 -3.92 3.32 2.18
N THR A 187 -2.73 2.70 2.18
CA THR A 187 -2.38 1.58 3.05
C THR A 187 -1.26 1.97 4.00
N PHE A 188 -1.15 1.26 5.11
CA PHE A 188 -0.27 1.64 6.22
C PHE A 188 0.58 0.46 6.67
N ARG A 189 1.92 0.61 6.59
CA ARG A 189 2.88 -0.40 7.04
C ARG A 189 3.88 0.23 7.99
N TYR A 190 4.01 -0.31 9.20
CA TYR A 190 4.96 0.19 10.19
C TYR A 190 6.39 -0.23 9.85
N GLU A 191 6.92 0.39 8.80
CA GLU A 191 8.30 0.18 8.35
C GLU A 191 9.28 0.79 9.35
N THR A 192 10.11 -0.05 9.97
CA THR A 192 10.97 0.37 11.06
C THR A 192 12.38 0.78 10.62
N LYS A 193 12.92 0.18 9.56
CA LYS A 193 14.35 0.28 9.24
C LYS A 193 14.69 1.51 8.41
N GLN A 194 14.26 1.58 7.16
CA GLN A 194 14.60 2.67 6.26
C GLN A 194 13.40 3.11 5.45
N THR A 195 13.04 4.39 5.56
CA THR A 195 12.03 5.00 4.70
C THR A 195 12.70 5.86 3.64
N ARG A 196 12.13 5.84 2.43
CA ARG A 196 12.55 6.67 1.30
C ARG A 196 11.31 7.10 0.51
N SER A 197 11.12 8.39 0.34
CA SER A 197 9.96 8.95 -0.37
C SER A 197 9.69 8.22 -1.68
N PHE A 198 8.44 7.90 -1.96
CA PHE A 198 7.91 7.15 -3.09
C PHE A 198 8.34 5.68 -3.22
N ILE A 199 9.42 5.25 -2.55
CA ILE A 199 9.97 3.88 -2.67
C ILE A 199 9.56 3.02 -1.47
N ARG A 200 9.72 3.56 -0.25
CA ARG A 200 9.40 2.84 0.99
C ARG A 200 8.91 3.83 2.04
N VAL A 201 7.64 3.90 2.21
CA VAL A 201 6.95 4.83 3.11
C VAL A 201 6.00 4.07 4.03
N ARG A 202 5.54 4.72 5.10
CA ARG A 202 4.61 4.10 6.06
C ARG A 202 3.15 4.31 5.70
N GLU A 203 2.86 5.40 5.01
CA GLU A 203 1.59 5.65 4.37
C GLU A 203 1.80 5.61 2.87
N ILE A 204 1.17 4.66 2.20
CA ILE A 204 1.39 4.33 0.79
C ILE A 204 0.14 4.71 0.03
N HIS A 205 0.27 5.52 -1.03
CA HIS A 205 -0.76 5.63 -2.04
C HIS A 205 -0.73 4.35 -2.87
N PHE A 206 -1.76 3.52 -2.72
CA PHE A 206 -1.73 2.12 -3.08
C PHE A 206 -2.82 1.77 -4.08
N PHE A 207 -2.44 1.08 -5.12
CA PHE A 207 -3.34 0.41 -6.05
C PHE A 207 -3.33 -1.08 -5.77
N GLU A 208 -4.49 -1.68 -5.71
CA GLU A 208 -4.66 -3.13 -5.63
C GLU A 208 -5.87 -3.57 -6.45
N ALA A 209 -5.73 -4.70 -7.13
CA ALA A 209 -6.81 -5.35 -7.84
C ALA A 209 -6.93 -6.79 -7.38
N HIS A 210 -8.16 -7.23 -7.16
CA HIS A 210 -8.48 -8.56 -6.65
C HIS A 210 -9.55 -9.18 -7.54
N THR A 211 -9.32 -10.44 -7.92
CA THR A 211 -10.24 -11.13 -8.80
C THR A 211 -10.57 -12.52 -8.28
N ALA A 212 -11.78 -12.99 -8.55
CA ALA A 212 -12.20 -14.36 -8.26
C ALA A 212 -12.71 -15.02 -9.53
N HIS A 213 -12.34 -16.27 -9.74
CA HIS A 213 -12.55 -17.00 -10.98
C HIS A 213 -13.19 -18.37 -10.73
N ALA A 214 -13.87 -18.91 -11.75
CA ALA A 214 -14.52 -20.22 -11.65
C ALA A 214 -13.53 -21.39 -11.69
N ASN A 215 -12.34 -21.20 -12.25
CA ASN A 215 -11.31 -22.23 -12.39
C ASN A 215 -9.94 -21.61 -12.65
N GLU A 216 -8.89 -22.44 -12.56
CA GLU A 216 -7.49 -22.02 -12.74
C GLU A 216 -7.20 -21.47 -14.13
N GLU A 217 -7.82 -22.05 -15.19
CA GLU A 217 -7.61 -21.56 -16.56
C GLU A 217 -8.10 -20.12 -16.72
N ASP A 218 -9.24 -19.78 -16.14
CA ASP A 218 -9.78 -18.43 -16.17
C ASP A 218 -8.92 -17.45 -15.36
N ALA A 219 -8.44 -17.88 -14.18
CA ALA A 219 -7.50 -17.12 -13.37
C ALA A 219 -6.16 -16.86 -14.10
N THR A 220 -5.67 -17.85 -14.83
CA THR A 220 -4.44 -17.72 -15.65
C THR A 220 -4.62 -16.69 -16.76
N ARG A 221 -5.76 -16.70 -17.46
CA ARG A 221 -6.09 -15.68 -18.46
C ARG A 221 -6.14 -14.26 -17.84
N GLN A 222 -6.62 -14.16 -16.61
CA GLN A 222 -6.61 -12.88 -15.89
C GLN A 222 -5.18 -12.39 -15.63
N ILE A 223 -4.27 -13.24 -15.20
CA ILE A 223 -2.85 -12.88 -15.02
C ILE A 223 -2.24 -12.37 -16.33
N GLU A 224 -2.55 -13.00 -17.47
CA GLU A 224 -2.10 -12.55 -18.78
C GLU A 224 -2.65 -11.15 -19.10
N GLN A 225 -3.93 -10.91 -18.81
CA GLN A 225 -4.56 -9.59 -19.00
C GLN A 225 -3.92 -8.53 -18.10
N ASP A 226 -3.59 -8.86 -16.84
CA ASP A 226 -2.94 -7.94 -15.92
C ASP A 226 -1.52 -7.55 -16.42
N LEU A 227 -0.79 -8.51 -17.00
CA LEU A 227 0.50 -8.23 -17.62
C LEU A 227 0.38 -7.32 -18.84
N GLU A 228 -0.70 -7.42 -19.62
CA GLU A 228 -0.99 -6.49 -20.72
C GLU A 228 -1.33 -5.08 -20.20
N ILE A 229 -2.10 -4.99 -19.11
CA ILE A 229 -2.38 -3.70 -18.45
C ILE A 229 -1.08 -3.02 -18.04
N VAL A 230 -0.17 -3.77 -17.39
CA VAL A 230 1.14 -3.25 -16.97
C VAL A 230 1.95 -2.76 -18.17
N ASP A 231 2.03 -3.54 -19.26
CA ASP A 231 2.74 -3.11 -20.49
C ASP A 231 2.19 -1.78 -21.01
N ARG A 232 0.87 -1.67 -21.15
CA ARG A 232 0.21 -0.46 -21.65
C ARG A 232 0.41 0.75 -20.74
N LEU A 233 0.39 0.55 -19.44
CA LEU A 233 0.66 1.62 -18.47
C LEU A 233 2.10 2.10 -18.58
N MET A 234 3.07 1.18 -18.63
CA MET A 234 4.48 1.53 -18.71
C MET A 234 4.83 2.21 -20.03
N ASP A 235 4.22 1.78 -21.15
CA ASP A 235 4.35 2.45 -22.43
C ASP A 235 3.82 3.89 -22.39
N LYS A 236 2.64 4.11 -21.83
CA LYS A 236 2.05 5.46 -21.66
C LYS A 236 2.89 6.36 -20.75
N LEU A 237 3.56 5.77 -19.76
CA LEU A 237 4.47 6.48 -18.86
C LEU A 237 5.88 6.62 -19.40
N CYS A 238 6.17 6.07 -20.58
CA CYS A 238 7.50 6.04 -21.22
C CYS A 238 8.56 5.39 -20.31
N LEU A 239 8.18 4.35 -19.54
CA LEU A 239 9.04 3.62 -18.62
C LEU A 239 9.41 2.25 -19.22
N PRO A 240 10.69 1.98 -19.53
CA PRO A 240 11.11 0.66 -19.92
C PRO A 240 11.05 -0.30 -18.73
N ILE A 241 10.46 -1.49 -18.94
CA ILE A 241 10.37 -2.53 -17.91
C ILE A 241 10.91 -3.86 -18.44
N ILE A 242 11.31 -4.73 -17.50
CA ILE A 242 11.61 -6.13 -17.75
C ILE A 242 10.67 -6.96 -16.88
N LYS A 243 9.85 -7.80 -17.51
CA LYS A 243 8.99 -8.74 -16.79
C LYS A 243 9.77 -10.02 -16.51
N ALA A 244 9.75 -10.47 -15.26
CA ALA A 244 10.40 -11.69 -14.84
C ALA A 244 9.49 -12.48 -13.88
N LYS A 245 9.58 -13.81 -13.95
CA LYS A 245 8.89 -14.65 -12.98
C LYS A 245 9.60 -14.56 -11.63
N ARG A 246 8.81 -14.35 -10.58
CA ARG A 246 9.32 -14.33 -9.20
C ARG A 246 9.83 -15.73 -8.83
N PRO A 247 11.00 -15.87 -8.20
CA PRO A 247 11.51 -17.15 -7.77
C PRO A 247 10.67 -17.73 -6.62
N VAL A 248 10.60 -19.05 -6.55
CA VAL A 248 9.74 -19.76 -5.58
C VAL A 248 10.08 -19.38 -4.12
N TRP A 249 11.36 -19.15 -3.81
CA TRP A 249 11.81 -18.77 -2.47
C TRP A 249 11.42 -17.33 -2.06
N ASP A 250 10.97 -16.50 -2.98
CA ASP A 250 10.53 -15.12 -2.76
C ASP A 250 9.02 -14.96 -3.00
N THR A 251 8.27 -16.04 -3.09
CA THR A 251 6.82 -15.99 -3.16
C THR A 251 6.25 -15.86 -1.76
N PHE A 252 5.29 -14.94 -1.60
CA PHE A 252 4.44 -14.97 -0.42
C PHE A 252 3.61 -16.26 -0.42
N PRO A 253 3.36 -16.78 0.76
CA PRO A 253 2.50 -17.96 0.90
C PRO A 253 1.10 -17.66 0.42
#